data_350406053314c73f788d1e91f2fc37bb
#
_entry.id   350406053314c73f788d1e91f2fc37bb
#
_cell.length_a   1.000
_cell.length_b   1.000
_cell.length_c   1.000
_cell.angle_alpha   90.00
_cell.angle_beta   90.00
_cell.angle_gamma   90.00
#
_symmetry.space_group_name_H-M   'P 1'
#
loop_
_entity.id
_entity.type
_entity.pdbx_description
1 polymer ?
#
loop_
_entity_poly.entity_id
_entity_poly.type
_entity_poly.pdbx_seq_one_letter_code
_entity_poly.pdbx_strand_id
1 'polypeptide(L)'
;VWLYVSDEVLDSCVVTDSHFSFSGRLKSPCTASIETDESVICSQLFIERGNVRIDTAGRASGTAGNDARRRFIAAEDSLSHLYAADIELAASMIDSLTNAHIALNRDNMCGVWLFARTAGRMDIGSRRTTLNLISKPLRNNPLLVDIRNSIERFDAVQPGRKAISVTLPDTDGRM
;
A
#
# COMPACT_ATOMS: atom_id res chain seq x y z
N VAL A 1 15.35 -18.88 3.97
CA VAL A 1 14.20 -18.00 3.82
C VAL A 1 14.66 -16.56 3.92
N TRP A 2 14.24 -15.72 2.99
CA TRP A 2 14.56 -14.31 2.96
C TRP A 2 13.32 -13.47 3.19
N LEU A 3 13.50 -12.36 3.89
CA LEU A 3 12.53 -11.29 4.06
C LEU A 3 12.92 -10.13 3.15
N TYR A 4 12.06 -9.79 2.19
CA TYR A 4 12.26 -8.69 1.25
C TYR A 4 11.41 -7.48 1.60
N VAL A 5 11.99 -6.29 1.42
CA VAL A 5 11.30 -4.99 1.47
C VAL A 5 11.74 -4.18 0.26
N SER A 6 10.80 -3.75 -0.58
CA SER A 6 11.10 -2.98 -1.81
C SER A 6 12.15 -3.68 -2.70
N ASP A 7 12.01 -4.99 -2.90
CA ASP A 7 12.88 -5.86 -3.71
C ASP A 7 14.32 -6.02 -3.17
N GLU A 8 14.61 -5.51 -1.97
CA GLU A 8 15.88 -5.70 -1.29
C GLU A 8 15.74 -6.69 -0.13
N VAL A 9 16.76 -7.54 0.06
CA VAL A 9 16.81 -8.45 1.21
C VAL A 9 17.03 -7.64 2.48
N LEU A 10 16.03 -7.62 3.35
CA LEU A 10 16.12 -6.99 4.67
C LEU A 10 16.80 -7.91 5.68
N ASP A 11 16.46 -9.22 5.66
CA ASP A 11 16.95 -10.22 6.61
C ASP A 11 16.83 -11.62 6.02
N SER A 12 17.56 -12.58 6.61
CA SER A 12 17.47 -13.98 6.24
C SER A 12 17.57 -14.89 7.46
N CYS A 13 16.93 -16.04 7.40
CA CYS A 13 17.05 -17.06 8.46
C CYS A 13 16.99 -18.47 7.88
N VAL A 14 17.48 -19.43 8.67
CA VAL A 14 17.40 -20.86 8.38
C VAL A 14 16.08 -21.40 8.93
N VAL A 15 15.44 -22.28 8.16
CA VAL A 15 14.27 -23.04 8.64
C VAL A 15 14.73 -24.16 9.56
N THR A 16 14.17 -24.23 10.76
CA THR A 16 14.42 -25.30 11.73
C THR A 16 13.08 -25.88 12.17
N ASP A 17 12.95 -27.18 12.09
CA ASP A 17 11.70 -27.91 12.46
C ASP A 17 10.46 -27.35 11.77
N SER A 18 10.58 -27.03 10.48
CA SER A 18 9.51 -26.39 9.66
C SER A 18 9.06 -25.01 10.16
N HIS A 19 9.87 -24.34 10.95
CA HIS A 19 9.63 -23.00 11.47
C HIS A 19 10.73 -22.04 11.07
N PHE A 20 10.36 -20.78 10.89
CA PHE A 20 11.29 -19.67 10.73
C PHE A 20 10.78 -18.45 11.51
N SER A 21 11.67 -17.56 11.89
CA SER A 21 11.32 -16.31 12.54
C SER A 21 12.29 -15.20 12.20
N PHE A 22 11.76 -13.99 12.06
CA PHE A 22 12.51 -12.75 11.95
C PHE A 22 12.19 -11.87 13.15
N SER A 23 13.18 -11.15 13.66
CA SER A 23 12.99 -10.18 14.74
C SER A 23 13.82 -8.93 14.49
N GLY A 24 13.24 -7.75 14.69
CA GLY A 24 13.97 -6.52 14.41
C GLY A 24 13.17 -5.27 14.73
N ARG A 25 13.73 -4.12 14.36
CA ARG A 25 13.09 -2.81 14.48
C ARG A 25 13.16 -2.10 13.15
N LEU A 26 12.04 -1.58 12.69
CA LEU A 26 11.94 -0.74 11.51
C LEU A 26 11.72 0.73 11.90
N LYS A 27 12.21 1.63 11.07
CA LYS A 27 11.96 3.08 11.25
C LYS A 27 10.51 3.44 10.99
N SER A 28 9.87 2.74 10.06
CA SER A 28 8.45 2.93 9.71
C SER A 28 7.84 1.61 9.26
N PRO A 29 6.52 1.42 9.43
CA PRO A 29 5.84 0.27 8.87
C PRO A 29 6.00 0.20 7.36
N CYS A 30 6.10 -1.02 6.81
CA CYS A 30 6.30 -1.24 5.37
C CYS A 30 5.59 -2.50 4.89
N THR A 31 5.54 -2.66 3.56
CA THR A 31 5.17 -3.92 2.91
C THR A 31 6.42 -4.79 2.75
N ALA A 32 6.25 -6.09 2.84
CA ALA A 32 7.30 -7.07 2.67
C ALA A 32 6.78 -8.33 1.97
N SER A 33 7.71 -9.15 1.45
CA SER A 33 7.46 -10.53 1.04
C SER A 33 8.41 -11.49 1.76
N ILE A 34 8.06 -12.77 1.80
CA ILE A 34 8.91 -13.84 2.30
C ILE A 34 9.04 -14.91 1.23
N GLU A 35 10.28 -15.26 0.94
CA GLU A 35 10.63 -16.11 -0.19
C GLU A 35 11.70 -17.13 0.19
N THR A 36 11.76 -18.20 -0.58
CA THR A 36 12.86 -19.19 -0.60
C THR A 36 13.49 -19.17 -1.99
N ASP A 37 14.56 -19.92 -2.21
CA ASP A 37 15.16 -20.13 -3.54
C ASP A 37 14.15 -20.70 -4.55
N GLU A 38 13.15 -21.44 -4.06
CA GLU A 38 12.24 -22.21 -4.93
C GLU A 38 10.84 -21.60 -5.02
N SER A 39 10.42 -20.77 -4.05
CA SER A 39 9.04 -20.32 -3.97
C SER A 39 8.83 -19.07 -3.11
N VAL A 40 7.71 -18.40 -3.37
CA VAL A 40 7.20 -17.31 -2.53
C VAL A 40 6.33 -17.91 -1.44
N ILE A 41 6.76 -17.80 -0.18
CA ILE A 41 5.98 -18.25 0.99
C ILE A 41 4.83 -17.27 1.28
N CYS A 42 5.13 -15.98 1.28
CA CYS A 42 4.13 -14.93 1.47
C CYS A 42 4.45 -13.77 0.55
N SER A 43 3.61 -13.56 -0.49
CA SER A 43 3.84 -12.51 -1.48
C SER A 43 3.64 -11.10 -0.94
N GLN A 44 2.88 -10.95 0.14
CA GLN A 44 2.63 -9.64 0.74
C GLN A 44 2.20 -9.75 2.19
N LEU A 45 2.97 -9.10 3.05
CA LEU A 45 2.63 -8.87 4.46
C LEU A 45 2.97 -7.42 4.84
N PHE A 46 2.43 -6.97 5.96
CA PHE A 46 2.81 -5.70 6.56
C PHE A 46 3.69 -5.95 7.76
N ILE A 47 4.89 -5.34 7.75
CA ILE A 47 5.73 -5.28 8.93
C ILE A 47 5.36 -3.99 9.66
N GLU A 48 4.69 -4.16 10.78
CA GLU A 48 4.24 -3.09 11.68
C GLU A 48 4.43 -3.56 13.13
N ARG A 49 4.14 -2.71 14.09
CA ARG A 49 4.31 -3.07 15.51
C ARG A 49 3.43 -4.27 15.87
N GLY A 50 4.04 -5.31 16.43
CA GLY A 50 3.38 -6.54 16.87
C GLY A 50 4.07 -7.78 16.36
N ASN A 51 3.41 -8.92 16.46
CA ASN A 51 3.89 -10.21 15.99
C ASN A 51 3.10 -10.66 14.77
N VAL A 52 3.73 -10.65 13.61
CA VAL A 52 3.15 -11.19 12.38
C VAL A 52 3.30 -12.71 12.41
N ARG A 53 2.23 -13.41 12.04
CA ARG A 53 2.22 -14.86 11.83
C ARG A 53 1.83 -15.16 10.40
N ILE A 54 2.47 -16.16 9.82
CA ILE A 54 2.18 -16.61 8.46
C ILE A 54 1.68 -18.06 8.56
N ASP A 55 0.54 -18.34 7.99
CA ASP A 55 -0.01 -19.70 7.94
C ASP A 55 0.58 -20.50 6.77
N THR A 56 0.27 -21.79 6.71
CA THR A 56 0.74 -22.69 5.64
C THR A 56 0.24 -22.34 4.25
N ALA A 57 -0.75 -21.46 4.14
CA ALA A 57 -1.24 -20.92 2.87
C ALA A 57 -0.59 -19.56 2.53
N GLY A 58 0.46 -19.14 3.26
CA GLY A 58 1.17 -17.89 3.04
C GLY A 58 0.40 -16.64 3.44
N ARG A 59 -0.63 -16.74 4.28
CA ARG A 59 -1.46 -15.61 4.70
C ARG A 59 -0.94 -15.02 6.00
N ALA A 60 -0.67 -13.73 5.99
CA ALA A 60 -0.22 -12.99 7.17
C ALA A 60 -1.39 -12.61 8.10
N SER A 61 -1.14 -12.62 9.42
CA SER A 61 -2.09 -12.27 10.48
C SER A 61 -1.36 -11.81 11.75
N GLY A 62 -2.12 -11.43 12.79
CA GLY A 62 -1.60 -11.14 14.14
C GLY A 62 -1.23 -9.69 14.38
N THR A 63 -1.40 -8.82 13.39
CA THR A 63 -1.33 -7.36 13.54
C THR A 63 -2.56 -6.69 12.93
N ALA A 64 -2.84 -5.46 13.34
CA ALA A 64 -4.05 -4.75 12.91
C ALA A 64 -4.14 -4.64 11.37
N GLY A 65 -3.05 -4.29 10.68
CA GLY A 65 -3.03 -4.17 9.24
C GLY A 65 -3.15 -5.51 8.52
N ASN A 66 -2.42 -6.54 8.95
CA ASN A 66 -2.49 -7.86 8.33
C ASN A 66 -3.86 -8.50 8.50
N ASP A 67 -4.45 -8.40 9.69
CA ASP A 67 -5.81 -8.92 9.95
C ASP A 67 -6.87 -8.14 9.16
N ALA A 68 -6.73 -6.82 9.04
CA ALA A 68 -7.61 -6.00 8.22
C ALA A 68 -7.50 -6.34 6.73
N ARG A 69 -6.27 -6.53 6.22
CA ARG A 69 -6.05 -6.95 4.82
C ARG A 69 -6.69 -8.30 4.54
N ARG A 70 -6.55 -9.27 5.44
CA ARG A 70 -7.17 -10.59 5.28
C ARG A 70 -8.69 -10.51 5.18
N ARG A 71 -9.32 -9.70 6.07
CA ARG A 71 -10.77 -9.46 6.01
C ARG A 71 -11.20 -8.76 4.72
N PHE A 72 -10.43 -7.77 4.28
CA PHE A 72 -10.70 -7.05 3.05
C PHE A 72 -10.67 -7.99 1.84
N ILE A 73 -9.62 -8.79 1.68
CA ILE A 73 -9.50 -9.73 0.54
C ILE A 73 -10.64 -10.73 0.54
N ALA A 74 -11.00 -11.31 1.69
CA ALA A 74 -12.11 -12.24 1.77
C ALA A 74 -13.47 -11.59 1.38
N ALA A 75 -13.68 -10.32 1.74
CA ALA A 75 -14.87 -9.58 1.36
C ALA A 75 -14.85 -9.19 -0.14
N GLU A 76 -13.70 -8.76 -0.67
CA GLU A 76 -13.50 -8.46 -2.10
C GLU A 76 -13.80 -9.69 -2.96
N ASP A 77 -13.25 -10.85 -2.59
CA ASP A 77 -13.51 -12.14 -3.27
C ASP A 77 -15.00 -12.51 -3.22
N SER A 78 -15.64 -12.36 -2.05
CA SER A 78 -17.07 -12.64 -1.88
C SER A 78 -17.95 -11.76 -2.78
N LEU A 79 -17.65 -10.46 -2.86
CA LEU A 79 -18.36 -9.53 -3.75
C LEU A 79 -18.14 -9.87 -5.22
N SER A 80 -16.91 -10.20 -5.60
CA SER A 80 -16.58 -10.60 -6.97
C SER A 80 -17.33 -11.84 -7.41
N HIS A 81 -17.50 -12.83 -6.52
CA HIS A 81 -18.29 -14.03 -6.80
C HIS A 81 -19.79 -13.73 -6.83
N LEU A 82 -20.29 -12.96 -5.87
CA LEU A 82 -21.72 -12.64 -5.76
C LEU A 82 -22.23 -11.87 -6.97
N TYR A 83 -21.44 -10.96 -7.49
CA TYR A 83 -21.79 -10.10 -8.63
C TYR A 83 -21.04 -10.48 -9.91
N ALA A 84 -20.63 -11.75 -10.08
CA ALA A 84 -19.86 -12.20 -11.24
C ALA A 84 -20.56 -11.94 -12.59
N ALA A 85 -21.90 -11.89 -12.60
CA ALA A 85 -22.69 -11.60 -13.80
C ALA A 85 -22.85 -10.10 -14.09
N ASP A 86 -22.51 -9.22 -13.15
CA ASP A 86 -22.61 -7.75 -13.29
C ASP A 86 -21.30 -7.10 -12.82
N ILE A 87 -20.36 -6.97 -13.75
CA ILE A 87 -19.01 -6.46 -13.49
C ILE A 87 -19.03 -5.00 -13.00
N GLU A 88 -19.96 -4.17 -13.51
CA GLU A 88 -20.06 -2.76 -13.12
C GLU A 88 -20.55 -2.63 -11.68
N LEU A 89 -21.56 -3.41 -11.32
CA LEU A 89 -22.05 -3.45 -9.95
C LEU A 89 -20.98 -4.00 -9.00
N ALA A 90 -20.29 -5.09 -9.37
CA ALA A 90 -19.18 -5.65 -8.61
C ALA A 90 -18.10 -4.58 -8.34
N ALA A 91 -17.67 -3.85 -9.37
CA ALA A 91 -16.67 -2.78 -9.25
C ALA A 91 -17.14 -1.67 -8.30
N SER A 92 -18.38 -1.21 -8.42
CA SER A 92 -18.97 -0.20 -7.56
C SER A 92 -19.01 -0.64 -6.08
N MET A 93 -19.40 -1.89 -5.84
CA MET A 93 -19.44 -2.46 -4.48
C MET A 93 -18.04 -2.61 -3.89
N ILE A 94 -17.05 -3.03 -4.69
CA ILE A 94 -15.65 -3.14 -4.28
C ILE A 94 -15.06 -1.75 -3.99
N ASP A 95 -15.35 -0.73 -4.78
CA ASP A 95 -14.90 0.63 -4.52
C ASP A 95 -15.50 1.18 -3.20
N SER A 96 -16.78 0.90 -2.94
CA SER A 96 -17.44 1.25 -1.68
C SER A 96 -16.80 0.53 -0.47
N LEU A 97 -16.55 -0.78 -0.60
CA LEU A 97 -15.85 -1.59 0.38
C LEU A 97 -14.45 -1.02 0.67
N THR A 98 -13.72 -0.69 -0.40
CA THR A 98 -12.35 -0.13 -0.31
C THR A 98 -12.33 1.18 0.45
N ASN A 99 -13.22 2.11 0.12
CA ASN A 99 -13.31 3.40 0.80
C ASN A 99 -13.64 3.24 2.29
N ALA A 100 -14.59 2.36 2.62
CA ALA A 100 -14.93 2.03 4.00
C ALA A 100 -13.73 1.44 4.75
N HIS A 101 -12.99 0.51 4.13
CA HIS A 101 -11.80 -0.11 4.73
C HIS A 101 -10.64 0.86 4.91
N ILE A 102 -10.42 1.81 3.99
CA ILE A 102 -9.43 2.90 4.17
C ILE A 102 -9.78 3.71 5.42
N ALA A 103 -11.05 4.10 5.57
CA ALA A 103 -11.50 4.90 6.71
C ALA A 103 -11.35 4.17 8.05
N LEU A 104 -11.72 2.90 8.10
CA LEU A 104 -11.62 2.06 9.29
C LEU A 104 -10.16 1.73 9.67
N ASN A 105 -9.26 1.71 8.70
CA ASN A 105 -7.86 1.30 8.86
C ASN A 105 -6.86 2.45 8.67
N ARG A 106 -7.31 3.69 8.85
CA ARG A 106 -6.49 4.89 8.70
C ARG A 106 -5.22 4.94 9.57
N ASP A 107 -5.17 4.13 10.62
CA ASP A 107 -4.11 4.09 11.62
C ASP A 107 -3.17 2.88 11.47
N ASN A 108 -3.33 2.05 10.42
CA ASN A 108 -2.50 0.88 10.15
C ASN A 108 -2.16 0.75 8.67
N MET A 109 -1.28 -0.20 8.34
CA MET A 109 -0.77 -0.39 6.98
C MET A 109 -1.81 -0.83 5.95
N CYS A 110 -2.93 -1.44 6.36
CA CYS A 110 -4.00 -1.80 5.43
C CYS A 110 -4.63 -0.57 4.79
N GLY A 111 -4.92 0.49 5.56
CA GLY A 111 -5.44 1.74 5.01
C GLY A 111 -4.46 2.43 4.06
N VAL A 112 -3.17 2.47 4.42
CA VAL A 112 -2.11 3.02 3.55
C VAL A 112 -2.02 2.24 2.23
N TRP A 113 -1.99 0.93 2.30
CA TRP A 113 -1.90 0.05 1.14
C TRP A 113 -3.12 0.16 0.22
N LEU A 114 -4.33 0.15 0.77
CA LEU A 114 -5.57 0.31 -0.01
C LEU A 114 -5.61 1.68 -0.69
N PHE A 115 -5.22 2.74 0.00
CA PHE A 115 -5.15 4.06 -0.59
C PHE A 115 -4.12 4.12 -1.73
N ALA A 116 -2.90 3.60 -1.53
CA ALA A 116 -1.89 3.54 -2.58
C ALA A 116 -2.37 2.76 -3.81
N ARG A 117 -3.04 1.61 -3.60
CA ARG A 117 -3.60 0.76 -4.66
C ARG A 117 -4.66 1.48 -5.50
N THR A 118 -5.45 2.36 -4.90
CA THR A 118 -6.63 2.95 -5.55
C THR A 118 -6.46 4.40 -5.97
N ALA A 119 -5.46 5.11 -5.46
CA ALA A 119 -5.24 6.53 -5.71
C ALA A 119 -5.12 6.90 -7.19
N GLY A 120 -4.63 5.99 -8.05
CA GLY A 120 -4.53 6.21 -9.49
C GLY A 120 -5.88 6.49 -10.17
N ARG A 121 -6.98 5.98 -9.60
CA ARG A 121 -8.36 6.18 -10.10
C ARG A 121 -9.08 7.37 -9.46
N MET A 122 -8.48 8.00 -8.46
CA MET A 122 -9.05 9.13 -7.72
C MET A 122 -8.66 10.46 -8.37
N ASP A 123 -9.58 11.43 -8.38
CA ASP A 123 -9.26 12.83 -8.63
C ASP A 123 -8.39 13.43 -7.52
N ILE A 124 -7.78 14.59 -7.77
CA ILE A 124 -6.84 15.22 -6.82
C ILE A 124 -7.53 15.64 -5.51
N GLY A 125 -8.78 16.06 -5.55
CA GLY A 125 -9.56 16.43 -4.36
C GLY A 125 -9.77 15.21 -3.46
N SER A 126 -10.17 14.09 -4.05
CA SER A 126 -10.35 12.81 -3.37
C SER A 126 -9.03 12.26 -2.80
N ARG A 127 -7.91 12.34 -3.56
CA ARG A 127 -6.58 11.97 -3.05
C ARG A 127 -6.20 12.78 -1.82
N ARG A 128 -6.43 14.10 -1.86
CA ARG A 128 -6.14 15.00 -0.73
C ARG A 128 -6.98 14.66 0.49
N THR A 129 -8.27 14.48 0.31
CA THR A 129 -9.19 14.11 1.39
C THR A 129 -8.77 12.80 2.03
N THR A 130 -8.48 11.77 1.23
CA THR A 130 -8.04 10.46 1.71
C THR A 130 -6.68 10.52 2.38
N LEU A 131 -5.71 11.29 1.85
CA LEU A 131 -4.42 11.51 2.49
C LEU A 131 -4.58 12.15 3.88
N ASN A 132 -5.50 13.11 4.01
CA ASN A 132 -5.79 13.76 5.28
C ASN A 132 -6.53 12.84 6.27
N LEU A 133 -7.22 11.82 5.78
CA LEU A 133 -7.85 10.80 6.62
C LEU A 133 -6.80 9.86 7.24
N ILE A 134 -5.73 9.50 6.50
CA ILE A 134 -4.64 8.67 7.03
C ILE A 134 -3.98 9.38 8.22
N SER A 135 -3.69 8.63 9.27
CA SER A 135 -3.07 9.16 10.48
C SER A 135 -1.70 9.79 10.20
N LYS A 136 -1.38 10.87 10.91
CA LYS A 136 -0.15 11.66 10.67
C LYS A 136 1.12 10.84 10.59
N PRO A 137 1.38 9.85 11.49
CA PRO A 137 2.60 9.04 11.42
C PRO A 137 2.75 8.24 10.10
N LEU A 138 1.64 7.88 9.47
CA LEU A 138 1.62 7.06 8.25
C LEU A 138 1.60 7.89 6.96
N ARG A 139 1.29 9.19 7.01
CA ARG A 139 1.24 10.04 5.80
C ARG A 139 2.58 10.13 5.06
N ASN A 140 3.68 9.92 5.77
CA ASN A 140 5.03 9.92 5.19
C ASN A 140 5.50 8.54 4.75
N ASN A 141 4.61 7.54 4.75
CA ASN A 141 4.95 6.20 4.28
C ASN A 141 5.43 6.25 2.82
N PRO A 142 6.48 5.48 2.44
CA PRO A 142 6.98 5.42 1.07
C PRO A 142 5.92 5.13 0.01
N LEU A 143 4.91 4.29 0.30
CA LEU A 143 3.81 4.00 -0.61
C LEU A 143 2.96 5.23 -1.00
N LEU A 144 3.02 6.31 -0.24
CA LEU A 144 2.23 7.53 -0.47
C LEU A 144 3.03 8.67 -1.09
N VAL A 145 4.31 8.47 -1.41
CA VAL A 145 5.20 9.52 -1.94
C VAL A 145 4.66 10.10 -3.24
N ASP A 146 4.32 9.25 -4.21
CA ASP A 146 3.84 9.69 -5.52
C ASP A 146 2.49 10.39 -5.42
N ILE A 147 1.64 9.95 -4.52
CA ILE A 147 0.33 10.58 -4.26
C ILE A 147 0.55 11.99 -3.73
N ARG A 148 1.41 12.18 -2.73
CA ARG A 148 1.74 13.50 -2.19
C ARG A 148 2.35 14.41 -3.25
N ASN A 149 3.33 13.90 -4.01
CA ASN A 149 3.97 14.64 -5.09
C ASN A 149 2.96 15.06 -6.16
N SER A 150 1.94 14.22 -6.46
CA SER A 150 0.89 14.54 -7.41
C SER A 150 0.01 15.70 -6.91
N ILE A 151 -0.32 15.71 -5.63
CA ILE A 151 -1.09 16.78 -4.98
C ILE A 151 -0.28 18.08 -4.97
N GLU A 152 1.00 18.02 -4.58
CA GLU A 152 1.88 19.18 -4.55
C GLU A 152 2.10 19.80 -5.94
N ARG A 153 2.32 18.97 -6.97
CA ARG A 153 2.44 19.43 -8.36
C ARG A 153 1.16 20.13 -8.85
N PHE A 154 0.00 19.56 -8.53
CA PHE A 154 -1.28 20.18 -8.86
C PHE A 154 -1.43 21.54 -8.17
N ASP A 155 -1.07 21.63 -6.89
CA ASP A 155 -1.15 22.88 -6.12
C ASP A 155 -0.20 23.97 -6.66
N ALA A 156 0.98 23.57 -7.14
CA ALA A 156 1.98 24.48 -7.67
C ALA A 156 1.53 25.22 -8.94
N VAL A 157 0.60 24.63 -9.71
CA VAL A 157 0.11 25.21 -11.00
C VAL A 157 -1.27 25.85 -10.90
N GLN A 158 -1.82 26.02 -9.68
CA GLN A 158 -3.13 26.65 -9.50
C GLN A 158 -3.08 28.17 -9.79
N PRO A 159 -4.21 28.77 -10.24
CA PRO A 159 -4.31 30.21 -10.43
C PRO A 159 -3.87 30.99 -9.18
N GLY A 160 -3.09 32.04 -9.37
CA GLY A 160 -2.53 32.86 -8.27
C GLY A 160 -1.22 32.36 -7.69
N ARG A 161 -0.70 31.22 -8.15
CA ARG A 161 0.66 30.76 -7.81
C ARG A 161 1.70 31.36 -8.75
N LYS A 162 2.93 31.52 -8.24
CA LYS A 162 4.05 31.94 -9.09
C LYS A 162 4.28 30.87 -10.17
N ALA A 163 4.37 31.32 -11.43
CA ALA A 163 4.65 30.41 -12.54
C ALA A 163 5.96 29.66 -12.29
N ILE A 164 5.95 28.35 -12.62
CA ILE A 164 7.16 27.53 -12.59
C ILE A 164 8.09 28.04 -13.71
N SER A 165 9.33 28.38 -13.37
CA SER A 165 10.33 28.72 -14.39
C SER A 165 10.66 27.48 -15.21
N VAL A 166 10.35 27.51 -16.49
CA VAL A 166 10.72 26.43 -17.44
C VAL A 166 11.87 26.93 -18.29
N THR A 167 13.01 26.29 -18.19
CA THR A 167 14.14 26.51 -19.07
C THR A 167 14.17 25.39 -20.08
N LEU A 168 13.96 25.68 -21.34
CA LEU A 168 14.06 24.72 -22.45
C LEU A 168 15.22 25.14 -23.34
N PRO A 169 15.96 24.17 -23.88
CA PRO A 169 16.93 24.49 -24.94
C PRO A 169 16.20 25.05 -26.16
N ASP A 170 16.83 25.99 -26.84
CA ASP A 170 16.34 26.47 -28.13
C ASP A 170 16.56 25.39 -29.23
N THR A 171 16.15 25.69 -30.47
CA THR A 171 16.28 24.77 -31.59
C THR A 171 17.74 24.40 -31.90
N ASP A 172 18.72 25.16 -31.39
CA ASP A 172 20.14 24.93 -31.52
C ASP A 172 20.75 24.23 -30.28
N GLY A 173 19.92 23.84 -29.30
CA GLY A 173 20.34 23.15 -28.08
C GLY A 173 20.98 24.07 -27.01
N ARG A 174 20.82 25.41 -27.12
CA ARG A 174 21.35 26.37 -26.14
C ARG A 174 20.32 26.58 -25.01
N MET A 175 20.81 26.57 -23.76
CA MET A 175 20.02 26.82 -22.55
C MET A 175 20.00 28.30 -22.18
#